data_c0c2a8059f46f67c3603e80e34b1bb16
#
_entry.id   c0c2a8059f46f67c3603e80e34b1bb16
#
_cell.length_a   1.000
_cell.length_b   1.000
_cell.length_c   1.000
_cell.angle_alpha   90.00
_cell.angle_beta   90.00
_cell.angle_gamma   90.00
#
_symmetry.space_group_name_H-M   'P 1'
#
loop_
_entity.id
_entity.type
_entity.pdbx_description
1 polymer ?
#
loop_
_entity_poly.entity_id
_entity_poly.type
_entity_poly.pdbx_seq_one_letter_code
_entity_poly.pdbx_strand_id
1 'polypeptide(L)'
;MAKKQIDGDGLDIPNRIKALPVKRTGPIVAAVIVAVLAAMLLQGLITNPRFEWNVVWKYLFNENVLEGIKYTLLLTVISMGIAIILAVILAVMRKSINPVLRGVSWFYIWFFRGTPVYTQLVFWGLFAVLVPRIGVGIPFTSIEFWSIDSQSVITAFNAAWLGLALNEAAYLAEIVRAGLEAVDPGQTEAAKALGMKRSMIMRRVVLPQAMRIIIPPTGNEFIGNLIARAEKPFRAAFPKTEKGELAAGVFFCIFVVAVST
;
A
#
# COMPACT_ATOMS: atom_id res chain seq x y z
N MET A 1 40.61 22.12 48.60
CA MET A 1 40.05 23.46 48.37
C MET A 1 39.64 23.58 46.90
N ALA A 2 38.34 23.60 46.59
CA ALA A 2 37.85 23.72 45.24
C ALA A 2 38.00 25.19 44.80
N LYS A 3 38.67 25.40 43.67
CA LYS A 3 38.89 26.74 43.09
C LYS A 3 37.56 27.26 42.61
N LYS A 4 37.08 28.33 43.25
CA LYS A 4 35.88 29.07 42.93
C LYS A 4 36.14 29.80 41.60
N GLN A 5 35.41 29.45 40.54
CA GLN A 5 35.53 30.12 39.24
C GLN A 5 34.48 31.22 39.20
N ILE A 6 34.91 32.48 39.20
CA ILE A 6 34.06 33.67 39.16
C ILE A 6 34.08 34.21 37.74
N ASP A 7 32.90 34.43 37.17
CA ASP A 7 32.77 35.08 35.86
C ASP A 7 33.08 36.56 35.92
N GLY A 8 33.37 37.20 34.77
CA GLY A 8 33.75 38.62 34.67
C GLY A 8 32.77 39.60 35.33
N ASP A 9 31.54 39.18 35.59
CA ASP A 9 30.49 39.98 36.23
C ASP A 9 30.31 39.68 37.74
N GLY A 10 31.24 38.94 38.39
CA GLY A 10 31.20 38.65 39.83
C GLY A 10 30.11 37.66 40.27
N LEU A 11 29.37 37.03 39.36
CA LEU A 11 28.33 36.05 39.62
C LEU A 11 28.92 34.65 39.86
N ASP A 12 28.48 33.98 40.92
CA ASP A 12 28.84 32.62 41.25
C ASP A 12 28.25 31.70 40.17
N ILE A 13 29.11 31.13 39.30
CA ILE A 13 28.64 30.14 38.31
C ILE A 13 28.27 28.86 39.05
N PRO A 14 26.98 28.45 39.10
CA PRO A 14 26.61 27.20 39.76
C PRO A 14 27.40 26.04 39.10
N ASN A 15 28.02 25.22 39.95
CA ASN A 15 28.77 24.03 39.53
C ASN A 15 27.96 23.31 38.44
N ARG A 16 28.50 23.30 37.23
CA ARG A 16 27.87 22.52 36.14
C ARG A 16 27.70 21.11 36.60
N ILE A 17 26.45 20.69 36.78
CA ILE A 17 26.13 19.29 37.11
C ILE A 17 26.72 18.44 35.98
N LYS A 18 27.84 17.76 36.25
CA LYS A 18 28.38 16.77 35.33
C LYS A 18 27.37 15.62 35.29
N ALA A 19 26.61 15.55 34.18
CA ALA A 19 25.78 14.39 33.93
C ALA A 19 26.68 13.16 33.85
N LEU A 20 26.66 12.32 34.88
CA LEU A 20 27.34 11.02 34.86
C LEU A 20 26.53 10.09 33.97
N PRO A 21 27.17 9.44 32.98
CA PRO A 21 26.45 8.47 32.16
C PRO A 21 25.97 7.33 33.04
N VAL A 22 24.63 7.22 33.17
CA VAL A 22 24.01 6.09 33.87
C VAL A 22 24.35 4.82 33.12
N LYS A 23 25.00 3.85 33.78
CA LYS A 23 25.22 2.52 33.19
C LYS A 23 23.86 1.86 32.93
N ARG A 24 23.42 1.90 31.69
CA ARG A 24 22.17 1.25 31.24
C ARG A 24 22.40 -0.23 31.01
N THR A 25 22.49 -1.00 32.11
CA THR A 25 22.63 -2.47 32.04
C THR A 25 21.39 -3.16 31.50
N GLY A 26 20.19 -2.61 31.75
CA GLY A 26 18.94 -3.17 31.30
C GLY A 26 18.84 -3.34 29.77
N PRO A 27 19.08 -2.30 28.94
CA PRO A 27 19.09 -2.43 27.48
C PRO A 27 20.12 -3.43 26.95
N ILE A 28 21.29 -3.54 27.60
CA ILE A 28 22.32 -4.50 27.18
C ILE A 28 21.86 -5.94 27.45
N VAL A 29 21.28 -6.20 28.64
CA VAL A 29 20.74 -7.52 28.97
C VAL A 29 19.58 -7.87 28.01
N ALA A 30 18.66 -6.92 27.71
CA ALA A 30 17.60 -7.14 26.76
C ALA A 30 18.15 -7.43 25.36
N ALA A 31 19.16 -6.71 24.90
CA ALA A 31 19.80 -6.94 23.60
C ALA A 31 20.45 -8.34 23.51
N VAL A 32 21.10 -8.78 24.59
CA VAL A 32 21.71 -10.14 24.67
C VAL A 32 20.59 -11.20 24.60
N ILE A 33 19.53 -11.06 25.36
CA ILE A 33 18.39 -11.99 25.31
C ILE A 33 17.81 -12.08 23.90
N VAL A 34 17.54 -10.94 23.26
CA VAL A 34 17.03 -10.89 21.89
C VAL A 34 18.01 -11.55 20.91
N ALA A 35 19.30 -11.29 21.04
CA ALA A 35 20.33 -11.90 20.20
C ALA A 35 20.40 -13.43 20.37
N VAL A 36 20.29 -13.93 21.60
CA VAL A 36 20.26 -15.38 21.88
C VAL A 36 19.00 -16.01 21.27
N LEU A 37 17.82 -15.41 21.47
CA LEU A 37 16.58 -15.91 20.89
C LEU A 37 16.62 -15.89 19.36
N ALA A 38 17.16 -14.84 18.76
CA ALA A 38 17.35 -14.75 17.31
C ALA A 38 18.33 -15.82 16.80
N ALA A 39 19.44 -16.06 17.52
CA ALA A 39 20.39 -17.13 17.17
C ALA A 39 19.75 -18.52 17.26
N MET A 40 18.94 -18.79 18.28
CA MET A 40 18.21 -20.05 18.41
C MET A 40 17.18 -20.24 17.28
N LEU A 41 16.45 -19.19 16.90
CA LEU A 41 15.54 -19.23 15.75
C LEU A 41 16.28 -19.47 14.43
N LEU A 42 17.37 -18.75 14.19
CA LEU A 42 18.21 -18.95 13.01
C LEU A 42 18.81 -20.35 12.96
N GLN A 43 19.30 -20.87 14.07
CA GLN A 43 19.79 -22.24 14.14
C GLN A 43 18.66 -23.23 13.79
N GLY A 44 17.46 -23.06 14.37
CA GLY A 44 16.31 -23.89 14.05
C GLY A 44 15.91 -23.84 12.58
N LEU A 45 15.93 -22.64 11.96
CA LEU A 45 15.67 -22.46 10.54
C LEU A 45 16.71 -23.17 9.64
N ILE A 46 17.99 -23.06 9.98
CA ILE A 46 19.08 -23.61 9.15
C ILE A 46 19.22 -25.13 9.32
N THR A 47 19.10 -25.63 10.56
CA THR A 47 19.38 -27.04 10.87
C THR A 47 18.18 -27.96 10.77
N ASN A 48 16.96 -27.44 10.72
CA ASN A 48 15.76 -28.25 10.64
C ASN A 48 15.58 -28.83 9.22
N PRO A 49 15.68 -30.14 9.04
CA PRO A 49 15.57 -30.76 7.70
C PRO A 49 14.22 -30.62 7.04
N ARG A 50 13.18 -30.18 7.78
CA ARG A 50 11.84 -29.95 7.21
C ARG A 50 11.79 -28.73 6.28
N PHE A 51 12.74 -27.77 6.41
CA PHE A 51 12.75 -26.59 5.54
C PHE A 51 13.30 -26.84 4.14
N GLU A 52 13.96 -27.98 3.92
CA GLU A 52 14.46 -28.42 2.60
C GLU A 52 15.05 -27.27 1.74
N TRP A 53 16.04 -26.57 2.25
CA TRP A 53 16.65 -25.42 1.58
C TRP A 53 17.09 -25.70 0.14
N ASN A 54 17.47 -26.94 -0.16
CA ASN A 54 17.81 -27.37 -1.52
C ASN A 54 16.62 -27.25 -2.48
N VAL A 55 15.39 -27.54 -2.00
CA VAL A 55 14.14 -27.39 -2.77
C VAL A 55 13.85 -25.91 -2.96
N VAL A 56 14.01 -25.10 -1.91
CA VAL A 56 13.83 -23.64 -2.00
C VAL A 56 14.72 -23.03 -3.09
N TRP A 57 16.02 -23.34 -3.05
CA TRP A 57 16.97 -22.81 -4.04
C TRP A 57 16.68 -23.31 -5.46
N LYS A 58 16.27 -24.57 -5.64
CA LYS A 58 15.91 -25.13 -6.94
C LYS A 58 14.71 -24.43 -7.58
N TYR A 59 13.70 -24.06 -6.76
CA TYR A 59 12.48 -23.45 -7.28
C TYR A 59 12.53 -21.93 -7.32
N LEU A 60 13.44 -21.28 -6.57
CA LEU A 60 13.57 -19.82 -6.51
C LEU A 60 13.74 -19.16 -7.89
N PHE A 61 14.49 -19.80 -8.77
CA PHE A 61 14.75 -19.33 -10.14
C PHE A 61 14.01 -20.18 -11.20
N ASN A 62 12.97 -20.87 -10.78
CA ASN A 62 12.14 -21.62 -11.73
C ASN A 62 11.38 -20.64 -12.63
N GLU A 63 11.22 -20.99 -13.90
CA GLU A 63 10.54 -20.19 -14.92
C GLU A 63 9.14 -19.77 -14.47
N ASN A 64 8.36 -20.69 -13.87
CA ASN A 64 7.02 -20.41 -13.36
C ASN A 64 7.00 -19.34 -12.25
N VAL A 65 8.02 -19.32 -11.37
CA VAL A 65 8.16 -18.29 -10.33
C VAL A 65 8.48 -16.94 -10.96
N LEU A 66 9.43 -16.90 -11.90
CA LEU A 66 9.83 -15.68 -12.58
C LEU A 66 8.68 -15.10 -13.40
N GLU A 67 7.93 -15.93 -14.13
CA GLU A 67 6.71 -15.51 -14.81
C GLU A 67 5.67 -14.98 -13.84
N GLY A 68 5.43 -15.68 -12.73
CA GLY A 68 4.51 -15.24 -11.68
C GLY A 68 4.88 -13.87 -11.11
N ILE A 69 6.16 -13.62 -10.86
CA ILE A 69 6.68 -12.31 -10.43
C ILE A 69 6.40 -11.24 -11.49
N LYS A 70 6.70 -11.53 -12.75
CA LYS A 70 6.46 -10.62 -13.88
C LYS A 70 4.97 -10.22 -13.96
N TYR A 71 4.05 -11.20 -13.92
CA TYR A 71 2.61 -10.92 -13.92
C TYR A 71 2.16 -10.14 -12.68
N THR A 72 2.71 -10.44 -11.52
CA THR A 72 2.42 -9.72 -10.27
C THR A 72 2.83 -8.25 -10.37
N LEU A 73 4.04 -7.98 -10.83
CA LEU A 73 4.54 -6.61 -11.04
C LEU A 73 3.70 -5.87 -12.08
N LEU A 74 3.43 -6.49 -13.21
CA LEU A 74 2.63 -5.90 -14.30
C LEU A 74 1.21 -5.53 -13.80
N LEU A 75 0.51 -6.46 -13.15
CA LEU A 75 -0.80 -6.23 -12.57
C LEU A 75 -0.76 -5.10 -11.53
N THR A 76 0.26 -5.09 -10.67
CA THR A 76 0.40 -4.05 -9.64
C THR A 76 0.58 -2.67 -10.27
N VAL A 77 1.49 -2.53 -11.24
CA VAL A 77 1.75 -1.24 -11.90
C VAL A 77 0.51 -0.75 -12.66
N ILE A 78 -0.15 -1.61 -13.44
CA ILE A 78 -1.34 -1.23 -14.19
C ILE A 78 -2.48 -0.83 -13.26
N SER A 79 -2.80 -1.68 -12.27
CA SER A 79 -3.92 -1.39 -11.35
C SER A 79 -3.66 -0.16 -10.49
N MET A 80 -2.42 0.05 -9.99
CA MET A 80 -2.09 1.25 -9.22
C MET A 80 -2.11 2.51 -10.09
N GLY A 81 -1.60 2.46 -11.32
CA GLY A 81 -1.65 3.59 -12.24
C GLY A 81 -3.08 4.06 -12.49
N ILE A 82 -3.99 3.13 -12.78
CA ILE A 82 -5.40 3.42 -12.99
C ILE A 82 -6.07 3.87 -11.68
N ALA A 83 -5.75 3.19 -10.57
CA ALA A 83 -6.30 3.54 -9.26
C ALA A 83 -5.93 4.95 -8.82
N ILE A 84 -4.70 5.41 -9.04
CA ILE A 84 -4.28 6.78 -8.73
C ILE A 84 -5.11 7.81 -9.53
N ILE A 85 -5.31 7.58 -10.81
CA ILE A 85 -6.11 8.48 -11.67
C ILE A 85 -7.55 8.55 -11.16
N LEU A 86 -8.17 7.39 -10.92
CA LEU A 86 -9.54 7.31 -10.39
C LEU A 86 -9.65 7.91 -8.99
N ALA A 87 -8.67 7.68 -8.12
CA ALA A 87 -8.63 8.21 -6.77
C ALA A 87 -8.63 9.75 -6.75
N VAL A 88 -7.84 10.37 -7.62
CA VAL A 88 -7.81 11.84 -7.74
C VAL A 88 -9.17 12.36 -8.21
N ILE A 89 -9.78 11.72 -9.21
CA ILE A 89 -11.12 12.07 -9.71
C ILE A 89 -12.14 11.96 -8.57
N LEU A 90 -12.18 10.83 -7.86
CA LEU A 90 -13.10 10.59 -6.76
C LEU A 90 -12.89 11.58 -5.60
N ALA A 91 -11.65 11.91 -5.25
CA ALA A 91 -11.34 12.89 -4.21
C ALA A 91 -11.81 14.30 -4.60
N VAL A 92 -11.66 14.69 -5.86
CA VAL A 92 -12.16 15.97 -6.38
C VAL A 92 -13.70 15.97 -6.38
N MET A 93 -14.34 14.90 -6.87
CA MET A 93 -15.79 14.75 -6.84
C MET A 93 -16.35 14.82 -5.42
N ARG A 94 -15.65 14.23 -4.45
CA ARG A 94 -16.04 14.23 -3.03
C ARG A 94 -16.06 15.63 -2.43
N LYS A 95 -15.19 16.53 -2.88
CA LYS A 95 -15.14 17.95 -2.48
C LYS A 95 -15.98 18.87 -3.34
N SER A 96 -16.72 18.34 -4.31
CA SER A 96 -17.56 19.12 -5.19
C SER A 96 -18.74 19.75 -4.44
N ILE A 97 -19.13 20.97 -4.87
CA ILE A 97 -20.35 21.64 -4.41
C ILE A 97 -21.59 20.91 -4.95
N ASN A 98 -21.46 20.25 -6.12
CA ASN A 98 -22.54 19.48 -6.72
C ASN A 98 -22.87 18.25 -5.86
N PRO A 99 -24.10 18.14 -5.32
CA PRO A 99 -24.49 17.04 -4.44
C PRO A 99 -24.51 15.68 -5.16
N VAL A 100 -24.75 15.65 -6.47
CA VAL A 100 -24.75 14.42 -7.28
C VAL A 100 -23.33 13.85 -7.34
N LEU A 101 -22.33 14.66 -7.72
CA LEU A 101 -20.94 14.22 -7.81
C LEU A 101 -20.42 13.74 -6.45
N ARG A 102 -20.76 14.48 -5.39
CA ARG A 102 -20.39 14.11 -4.02
C ARG A 102 -21.06 12.80 -3.60
N GLY A 103 -22.32 12.60 -3.94
CA GLY A 103 -23.08 11.37 -3.65
C GLY A 103 -22.52 10.16 -4.39
N VAL A 104 -22.22 10.29 -5.69
CA VAL A 104 -21.63 9.22 -6.49
C VAL A 104 -20.27 8.81 -5.95
N SER A 105 -19.39 9.78 -5.65
CA SER A 105 -18.09 9.48 -5.05
C SER A 105 -18.22 8.83 -3.67
N TRP A 106 -19.16 9.29 -2.85
CA TRP A 106 -19.42 8.69 -1.54
C TRP A 106 -19.88 7.24 -1.66
N PHE A 107 -20.84 6.97 -2.54
CA PHE A 107 -21.36 5.62 -2.76
C PHE A 107 -20.27 4.68 -3.28
N TYR A 108 -19.47 5.14 -4.26
CA TYR A 108 -18.35 4.37 -4.79
C TYR A 108 -17.37 3.96 -3.68
N ILE A 109 -16.89 4.93 -2.90
CA ILE A 109 -15.93 4.68 -1.82
C ILE A 109 -16.53 3.77 -0.77
N TRP A 110 -17.78 3.99 -0.37
CA TRP A 110 -18.48 3.15 0.59
C TRP A 110 -18.61 1.70 0.10
N PHE A 111 -19.02 1.51 -1.15
CA PHE A 111 -19.22 0.18 -1.74
C PHE A 111 -17.92 -0.60 -1.85
N PHE A 112 -16.88 -0.02 -2.46
CA PHE A 112 -15.62 -0.72 -2.73
C PHE A 112 -14.79 -0.95 -1.47
N ARG A 113 -14.86 -0.09 -0.46
CA ARG A 113 -14.22 -0.31 0.84
C ARG A 113 -15.03 -1.20 1.78
N GLY A 114 -16.35 -1.25 1.61
CA GLY A 114 -17.24 -2.07 2.42
C GLY A 114 -17.33 -3.53 1.98
N THR A 115 -16.84 -3.86 0.77
CA THR A 115 -16.86 -5.22 0.22
C THR A 115 -15.44 -5.81 0.18
N PRO A 116 -15.26 -7.12 0.53
CA PRO A 116 -13.95 -7.76 0.44
C PRO A 116 -13.42 -7.78 -1.01
N VAL A 117 -12.15 -7.45 -1.20
CA VAL A 117 -11.52 -7.44 -2.53
C VAL A 117 -11.63 -8.79 -3.25
N TYR A 118 -11.57 -9.89 -2.51
CA TYR A 118 -11.72 -11.24 -3.07
C TYR A 118 -13.10 -11.43 -3.73
N THR A 119 -14.17 -10.99 -3.07
CA THR A 119 -15.54 -11.06 -3.62
C THR A 119 -15.65 -10.23 -4.90
N GLN A 120 -15.03 -9.06 -4.94
CA GLN A 120 -14.99 -8.22 -6.15
C GLN A 120 -14.24 -8.92 -7.28
N LEU A 121 -13.10 -9.56 -7.01
CA LEU A 121 -12.34 -10.31 -8.01
C LEU A 121 -13.12 -11.49 -8.57
N VAL A 122 -13.86 -12.23 -7.72
CA VAL A 122 -14.75 -13.30 -8.17
C VAL A 122 -15.86 -12.76 -9.05
N PHE A 123 -16.48 -11.64 -8.66
CA PHE A 123 -17.51 -10.99 -9.47
C PHE A 123 -16.99 -10.59 -10.85
N TRP A 124 -15.85 -9.90 -10.93
CA TRP A 124 -15.26 -9.49 -12.21
C TRP A 124 -14.79 -10.68 -13.04
N GLY A 125 -14.28 -11.74 -12.40
CA GLY A 125 -13.89 -13.00 -13.07
C GLY A 125 -15.07 -13.75 -13.68
N LEU A 126 -16.25 -13.67 -13.06
CA LEU A 126 -17.48 -14.28 -13.54
C LEU A 126 -18.34 -13.32 -14.37
N PHE A 127 -17.92 -12.07 -14.52
CA PHE A 127 -18.73 -11.02 -15.18
C PHE A 127 -19.15 -11.42 -16.60
N ALA A 128 -18.23 -11.97 -17.39
CA ALA A 128 -18.51 -12.40 -18.75
C ALA A 128 -19.54 -13.56 -18.83
N VAL A 129 -19.67 -14.36 -17.77
CA VAL A 129 -20.70 -15.41 -17.66
C VAL A 129 -22.06 -14.81 -17.29
N LEU A 130 -22.07 -13.80 -16.39
CA LEU A 130 -23.29 -13.12 -15.94
C LEU A 130 -23.83 -12.18 -17.01
N VAL A 131 -22.95 -11.52 -17.75
CA VAL A 131 -23.28 -10.56 -18.80
C VAL A 131 -22.56 -10.97 -20.07
N PRO A 132 -23.14 -11.86 -20.90
CA PRO A 132 -22.47 -12.41 -22.09
C PRO A 132 -22.12 -11.35 -23.14
N ARG A 133 -22.89 -10.28 -23.23
CA ARG A 133 -22.69 -9.17 -24.16
C ARG A 133 -22.73 -7.81 -23.46
N ILE A 134 -21.76 -6.98 -23.75
CA ILE A 134 -21.73 -5.57 -23.34
C ILE A 134 -22.12 -4.75 -24.57
N GLY A 135 -23.19 -3.98 -24.47
CA GLY A 135 -23.66 -3.20 -25.60
C GLY A 135 -24.43 -1.96 -25.17
N VAL A 136 -24.66 -1.08 -26.13
CA VAL A 136 -25.50 0.11 -26.01
C VAL A 136 -26.73 -0.09 -26.86
N GLY A 137 -27.90 -0.01 -26.26
CA GLY A 137 -29.20 -0.16 -26.93
C GLY A 137 -30.29 0.54 -26.14
N ILE A 138 -31.52 0.43 -26.63
CA ILE A 138 -32.69 0.96 -25.92
C ILE A 138 -33.12 -0.05 -24.86
N PRO A 139 -33.09 0.31 -23.55
CA PRO A 139 -33.51 -0.60 -22.48
C PRO A 139 -34.90 -1.19 -22.75
N PHE A 140 -35.05 -2.48 -22.47
CA PHE A 140 -36.31 -3.25 -22.65
C PHE A 140 -36.79 -3.41 -24.10
N THR A 141 -35.93 -3.16 -25.11
CA THR A 141 -36.22 -3.41 -26.53
C THR A 141 -35.14 -4.29 -27.15
N SER A 142 -35.42 -4.84 -28.34
CA SER A 142 -34.44 -5.64 -29.11
C SER A 142 -33.47 -4.76 -29.93
N ILE A 143 -33.50 -3.44 -29.75
CA ILE A 143 -32.70 -2.50 -30.55
C ILE A 143 -31.35 -2.33 -29.88
N GLU A 144 -30.31 -2.98 -30.44
CA GLU A 144 -28.92 -2.80 -30.07
C GLU A 144 -28.20 -1.96 -31.14
N PHE A 145 -27.59 -0.85 -30.73
CA PHE A 145 -26.79 -0.01 -31.63
C PHE A 145 -25.38 -0.56 -31.81
N TRP A 146 -24.82 -1.18 -30.75
CA TRP A 146 -23.52 -1.76 -30.74
C TRP A 146 -23.43 -2.77 -29.59
N SER A 147 -22.82 -3.91 -29.83
CA SER A 147 -22.54 -4.89 -28.80
C SER A 147 -21.23 -5.63 -29.06
N ILE A 148 -20.54 -6.02 -28.00
CA ILE A 148 -19.33 -6.81 -28.02
C ILE A 148 -19.48 -7.99 -27.05
N ASP A 149 -18.86 -9.11 -27.39
CA ASP A 149 -18.81 -10.27 -26.51
C ASP A 149 -17.97 -9.94 -25.25
N SER A 150 -18.56 -10.12 -24.09
CA SER A 150 -17.91 -9.85 -22.82
C SER A 150 -16.66 -10.69 -22.60
N GLN A 151 -16.62 -11.93 -23.10
CA GLN A 151 -15.46 -12.83 -22.96
C GLN A 151 -14.23 -12.30 -23.73
N SER A 152 -14.44 -11.57 -24.83
CA SER A 152 -13.36 -10.96 -25.59
C SER A 152 -12.70 -9.79 -24.88
N VAL A 153 -13.45 -9.09 -24.02
CA VAL A 153 -12.99 -7.90 -23.27
C VAL A 153 -12.58 -8.25 -21.85
N ILE A 154 -13.40 -9.03 -21.16
CA ILE A 154 -13.17 -9.40 -19.75
C ILE A 154 -12.46 -10.76 -19.69
N THR A 155 -11.20 -10.78 -20.13
CA THR A 155 -10.31 -11.92 -19.91
C THR A 155 -9.94 -12.04 -18.42
N ALA A 156 -9.43 -13.18 -17.98
CA ALA A 156 -8.99 -13.36 -16.60
C ALA A 156 -7.99 -12.28 -16.14
N PHE A 157 -7.09 -11.86 -17.03
CA PHE A 157 -6.14 -10.79 -16.75
C PHE A 157 -6.85 -9.42 -16.62
N ASN A 158 -7.77 -9.13 -17.52
CA ASN A 158 -8.52 -7.86 -17.51
C ASN A 158 -9.44 -7.76 -16.29
N ALA A 159 -10.12 -8.85 -15.92
CA ALA A 159 -10.92 -8.93 -14.71
C ALA A 159 -10.09 -8.68 -13.45
N ALA A 160 -8.87 -9.23 -13.40
CA ALA A 160 -7.99 -9.07 -12.26
C ALA A 160 -7.55 -7.61 -12.08
N TRP A 161 -6.94 -6.97 -13.10
CA TRP A 161 -6.48 -5.59 -12.94
C TRP A 161 -7.66 -4.61 -12.74
N LEU A 162 -8.81 -4.87 -13.38
CA LEU A 162 -10.00 -4.02 -13.22
C LEU A 162 -10.52 -4.07 -11.78
N GLY A 163 -10.75 -5.28 -11.24
CA GLY A 163 -11.24 -5.44 -9.87
C GLY A 163 -10.28 -4.84 -8.85
N LEU A 164 -8.98 -5.02 -9.06
CA LEU A 164 -7.95 -4.45 -8.19
C LEU A 164 -7.88 -2.93 -8.30
N ALA A 165 -7.92 -2.37 -9.51
CA ALA A 165 -7.86 -0.93 -9.72
C ALA A 165 -9.08 -0.21 -9.12
N LEU A 166 -10.28 -0.78 -9.27
CA LEU A 166 -11.49 -0.20 -8.70
C LEU A 166 -11.49 -0.23 -7.18
N ASN A 167 -11.07 -1.33 -6.58
CA ASN A 167 -10.94 -1.44 -5.13
C ASN A 167 -9.91 -0.44 -4.60
N GLU A 168 -8.71 -0.45 -5.16
CA GLU A 168 -7.60 0.40 -4.75
C GLU A 168 -7.90 1.89 -4.90
N ALA A 169 -8.61 2.28 -5.97
CA ALA A 169 -9.05 3.64 -6.18
C ALA A 169 -9.88 4.20 -5.02
N ALA A 170 -10.69 3.36 -4.37
CA ALA A 170 -11.49 3.78 -3.22
C ALA A 170 -10.64 4.03 -1.97
N TYR A 171 -9.59 3.22 -1.73
CA TYR A 171 -8.65 3.43 -0.64
C TYR A 171 -7.79 4.67 -0.87
N LEU A 172 -7.20 4.78 -2.07
CA LEU A 172 -6.37 5.93 -2.44
C LEU A 172 -7.16 7.25 -2.47
N ALA A 173 -8.44 7.23 -2.88
CA ALA A 173 -9.29 8.43 -2.86
C ALA A 173 -9.43 8.99 -1.43
N GLU A 174 -9.52 8.12 -0.43
CA GLU A 174 -9.63 8.52 0.96
C GLU A 174 -8.27 9.02 1.50
N ILE A 175 -7.15 8.39 1.09
CA ILE A 175 -5.80 8.87 1.40
C ILE A 175 -5.59 10.27 0.82
N VAL A 176 -5.95 10.49 -0.44
CA VAL A 176 -5.83 11.80 -1.10
C VAL A 176 -6.70 12.84 -0.40
N ARG A 177 -7.96 12.49 -0.07
CA ARG A 177 -8.86 13.37 0.66
C ARG A 177 -8.28 13.76 2.02
N ALA A 178 -7.86 12.78 2.81
CA ALA A 178 -7.28 13.01 4.14
C ALA A 178 -6.00 13.85 4.07
N GLY A 179 -5.11 13.59 3.10
CA GLY A 179 -3.90 14.38 2.90
C GLY A 179 -4.16 15.83 2.53
N LEU A 180 -5.20 16.08 1.71
CA LEU A 180 -5.62 17.46 1.39
C LEU A 180 -6.27 18.18 2.58
N GLU A 181 -6.95 17.47 3.46
CA GLU A 181 -7.58 18.02 4.66
C GLU A 181 -6.61 18.23 5.81
N ALA A 182 -5.50 17.52 5.84
CA ALA A 182 -4.47 17.66 6.84
C ALA A 182 -3.59 18.92 6.68
N VAL A 183 -3.69 19.61 5.54
CA VAL A 183 -3.00 20.89 5.34
C VAL A 183 -3.72 21.98 6.16
N ASP A 184 -2.94 22.71 6.96
CA ASP A 184 -3.45 23.77 7.85
C ASP A 184 -4.28 24.81 7.04
N PRO A 185 -5.54 25.06 7.38
CA PRO A 185 -6.40 26.09 6.78
C PRO A 185 -5.76 27.47 6.75
N GLY A 186 -4.96 27.83 7.77
CA GLY A 186 -4.25 29.09 7.86
C GLY A 186 -3.30 29.34 6.67
N GLN A 187 -2.71 28.27 6.09
CA GLN A 187 -1.91 28.37 4.86
C GLN A 187 -2.74 28.87 3.67
N THR A 188 -3.96 28.38 3.56
CA THR A 188 -4.91 28.80 2.51
C THR A 188 -5.39 30.24 2.76
N GLU A 189 -5.64 30.62 3.99
CA GLU A 189 -6.10 31.96 4.37
C GLU A 189 -5.00 32.99 4.15
N ALA A 190 -3.76 32.72 4.57
CA ALA A 190 -2.61 33.57 4.31
C ALA A 190 -2.36 33.79 2.81
N ALA A 191 -2.45 32.70 2.01
CA ALA A 191 -2.30 32.82 0.56
C ALA A 191 -3.42 33.64 -0.10
N LYS A 192 -4.65 33.56 0.41
CA LYS A 192 -5.77 34.42 -0.03
C LYS A 192 -5.53 35.88 0.32
N ALA A 193 -5.02 36.17 1.51
CA ALA A 193 -4.68 37.54 1.96
C ALA A 193 -3.63 38.17 1.07
N LEU A 194 -2.71 37.37 0.50
CA LEU A 194 -1.73 37.79 -0.50
C LEU A 194 -2.31 37.93 -1.93
N GLY A 195 -3.62 37.80 -2.12
CA GLY A 195 -4.27 37.95 -3.42
C GLY A 195 -4.07 36.77 -4.37
N MET A 196 -3.62 35.59 -3.89
CA MET A 196 -3.41 34.45 -4.76
C MET A 196 -4.73 33.85 -5.27
N LYS A 197 -4.78 33.52 -6.56
CA LYS A 197 -5.93 32.81 -7.16
C LYS A 197 -6.05 31.39 -6.59
N ARG A 198 -7.30 30.88 -6.48
CA ARG A 198 -7.59 29.56 -5.88
C ARG A 198 -6.77 28.41 -6.50
N SER A 199 -6.61 28.40 -7.82
CA SER A 199 -5.79 27.38 -8.51
C SER A 199 -4.30 27.49 -8.15
N MET A 200 -3.79 28.70 -7.95
CA MET A 200 -2.42 28.94 -7.55
C MET A 200 -2.18 28.50 -6.10
N ILE A 201 -3.12 28.77 -5.19
CA ILE A 201 -3.09 28.29 -3.80
C ILE A 201 -3.03 26.77 -3.78
N MET A 202 -3.92 26.11 -4.52
CA MET A 202 -3.96 24.64 -4.60
C MET A 202 -2.61 24.10 -5.09
N ARG A 203 -2.08 24.62 -6.20
CA ARG A 203 -0.88 24.08 -6.87
C ARG A 203 0.41 24.40 -6.13
N ARG A 204 0.54 25.59 -5.53
CA ARG A 204 1.81 26.07 -4.93
C ARG A 204 1.89 25.94 -3.41
N VAL A 205 0.75 25.88 -2.74
CA VAL A 205 0.69 25.87 -1.27
C VAL A 205 0.15 24.55 -0.75
N VAL A 206 -1.08 24.18 -1.15
CA VAL A 206 -1.77 23.02 -0.59
C VAL A 206 -1.20 21.70 -1.12
N LEU A 207 -1.10 21.55 -2.43
CA LEU A 207 -0.70 20.28 -3.06
C LEU A 207 0.72 19.83 -2.64
N PRO A 208 1.75 20.67 -2.61
CA PRO A 208 3.07 20.23 -2.17
C PRO A 208 3.13 19.77 -0.72
N GLN A 209 2.33 20.37 0.16
CA GLN A 209 2.22 19.95 1.56
C GLN A 209 1.42 18.66 1.69
N ALA A 210 0.27 18.56 1.01
CA ALA A 210 -0.56 17.37 0.99
C ALA A 210 0.20 16.14 0.45
N MET A 211 1.02 16.30 -0.59
CA MET A 211 1.80 15.20 -1.17
C MET A 211 2.76 14.55 -0.18
N ARG A 212 3.34 15.31 0.75
CA ARG A 212 4.19 14.75 1.81
C ARG A 212 3.41 13.83 2.76
N ILE A 213 2.10 14.05 2.89
CA ILE A 213 1.20 13.25 3.74
C ILE A 213 0.62 12.08 2.94
N ILE A 214 0.36 12.27 1.63
CA ILE A 214 -0.25 11.27 0.73
C ILE A 214 0.75 10.18 0.33
N ILE A 215 2.01 10.53 0.02
CA ILE A 215 2.99 9.59 -0.54
C ILE A 215 3.28 8.40 0.38
N PRO A 216 3.54 8.56 1.71
CA PRO A 216 3.86 7.41 2.56
C PRO A 216 2.73 6.36 2.64
N PRO A 217 1.44 6.71 2.91
CA PRO A 217 0.35 5.73 2.89
C PRO A 217 0.15 5.10 1.51
N THR A 218 0.29 5.87 0.42
CA THR A 218 0.20 5.35 -0.96
C THR A 218 1.29 4.31 -1.23
N GLY A 219 2.51 4.54 -0.73
CA GLY A 219 3.60 3.56 -0.79
C GLY A 219 3.27 2.29 -0.04
N ASN A 220 2.66 2.39 1.14
CA ASN A 220 2.22 1.23 1.93
C ASN A 220 1.15 0.42 1.19
N GLU A 221 0.17 1.08 0.55
CA GLU A 221 -0.84 0.41 -0.28
C GLU A 221 -0.19 -0.30 -1.47
N PHE A 222 0.79 0.33 -2.14
CA PHE A 222 1.54 -0.30 -3.22
C PHE A 222 2.25 -1.58 -2.76
N ILE A 223 2.98 -1.52 -1.65
CA ILE A 223 3.68 -2.66 -1.07
C ILE A 223 2.69 -3.74 -0.63
N GLY A 224 1.61 -3.38 0.07
CA GLY A 224 0.55 -4.31 0.49
C GLY A 224 -0.07 -5.06 -0.68
N ASN A 225 -0.37 -4.35 -1.77
CA ASN A 225 -0.87 -4.94 -3.01
C ASN A 225 0.14 -5.88 -3.68
N LEU A 226 1.42 -5.51 -3.70
CA LEU A 226 2.47 -6.35 -4.25
C LEU A 226 2.59 -7.68 -3.48
N ILE A 227 2.62 -7.61 -2.15
CA ILE A 227 2.72 -8.77 -1.26
C ILE A 227 1.50 -9.69 -1.42
N ALA A 228 0.29 -9.14 -1.35
CA ALA A 228 -0.95 -9.92 -1.46
C ALA A 228 -1.08 -10.69 -2.77
N ARG A 229 -0.50 -10.17 -3.85
CA ARG A 229 -0.52 -10.80 -5.18
C ARG A 229 0.61 -11.80 -5.40
N ALA A 230 1.77 -11.57 -4.79
CA ALA A 230 2.93 -12.46 -4.91
C ALA A 230 2.68 -13.83 -4.27
N GLU A 231 1.81 -13.92 -3.26
CA GLU A 231 1.54 -15.16 -2.53
C GLU A 231 1.08 -16.31 -3.43
N LYS A 232 0.12 -16.07 -4.33
CA LYS A 232 -0.47 -17.13 -5.17
C LYS A 232 0.51 -17.73 -6.18
N PRO A 233 1.24 -16.95 -6.99
CA PRO A 233 2.27 -17.48 -7.89
C PRO A 233 3.35 -18.26 -7.15
N PHE A 234 3.78 -17.75 -5.98
CA PHE A 234 4.76 -18.46 -5.15
C PHE A 234 4.25 -19.82 -4.70
N ARG A 235 3.04 -19.90 -4.14
CA ARG A 235 2.44 -21.17 -3.72
C ARG A 235 2.25 -22.14 -4.89
N ALA A 236 1.85 -21.64 -6.06
CA ALA A 236 1.63 -22.46 -7.25
C ALA A 236 2.92 -23.04 -7.86
N ALA A 237 4.06 -22.39 -7.64
CA ALA A 237 5.36 -22.82 -8.16
C ALA A 237 5.99 -23.98 -7.37
N PHE A 238 5.57 -24.19 -6.13
CA PHE A 238 6.07 -25.28 -5.30
C PHE A 238 5.23 -26.54 -5.48
N PRO A 239 5.84 -27.76 -5.38
CA PRO A 239 5.10 -29.00 -5.49
C PRO A 239 3.99 -29.09 -4.43
N LYS A 240 2.82 -29.58 -4.81
CA LYS A 240 1.68 -29.78 -3.91
C LYS A 240 1.91 -30.96 -2.96
N THR A 241 2.96 -30.88 -2.18
CA THR A 241 3.32 -31.80 -1.12
C THR A 241 3.44 -31.00 0.17
N GLU A 242 3.28 -31.66 1.33
CA GLU A 242 3.41 -31.00 2.64
C GLU A 242 4.72 -30.20 2.76
N LYS A 243 5.81 -30.75 2.22
CA LYS A 243 7.13 -30.12 2.22
C LYS A 243 7.22 -28.92 1.26
N GLY A 244 6.60 -29.04 0.09
CA GLY A 244 6.56 -27.94 -0.89
C GLY A 244 5.74 -26.75 -0.39
N GLU A 245 4.62 -26.98 0.28
CA GLU A 245 3.80 -25.94 0.89
C GLU A 245 4.51 -25.23 2.04
N LEU A 246 5.27 -25.97 2.86
CA LEU A 246 6.10 -25.40 3.91
C LEU A 246 7.22 -24.53 3.35
N ALA A 247 7.91 -25.00 2.31
CA ALA A 247 8.96 -24.24 1.64
C ALA A 247 8.41 -22.95 1.02
N ALA A 248 7.24 -23.03 0.34
CA ALA A 248 6.55 -21.85 -0.21
C ALA A 248 6.18 -20.84 0.88
N GLY A 249 5.68 -21.30 2.02
CA GLY A 249 5.31 -20.45 3.16
C GLY A 249 6.52 -19.71 3.74
N VAL A 250 7.61 -20.41 3.98
CA VAL A 250 8.87 -19.82 4.50
C VAL A 250 9.43 -18.79 3.53
N PHE A 251 9.48 -19.13 2.25
CA PHE A 251 9.98 -18.20 1.23
C PHE A 251 9.12 -16.96 1.12
N PHE A 252 7.79 -17.13 1.15
CA PHE A 252 6.87 -16.00 1.15
C PHE A 252 7.04 -15.09 2.37
N CYS A 253 7.23 -15.67 3.56
CA CYS A 253 7.54 -14.88 4.77
C CYS A 253 8.84 -14.08 4.62
N ILE A 254 9.90 -14.69 4.08
CA ILE A 254 11.19 -13.99 3.84
C ILE A 254 10.99 -12.86 2.82
N PHE A 255 10.24 -13.11 1.74
CA PHE A 255 9.92 -12.09 0.73
C PHE A 255 9.14 -10.92 1.33
N VAL A 256 8.12 -11.19 2.14
CA VAL A 256 7.32 -10.17 2.83
C VAL A 256 8.20 -9.30 3.73
N VAL A 257 9.06 -9.91 4.53
CA VAL A 257 10.00 -9.18 5.41
C VAL A 257 10.96 -8.34 4.58
N ALA A 258 11.54 -8.89 3.51
CA ALA A 258 12.50 -8.18 2.66
C ALA A 258 11.88 -6.98 1.90
N VAL A 259 10.57 -7.02 1.58
CA VAL A 259 9.87 -5.93 0.90
C VAL A 259 9.32 -4.89 1.89
N SER A 260 9.15 -5.28 3.17
CA SER A 260 8.59 -4.41 4.23
C SER A 260 9.67 -3.63 4.99
N THR A 261 10.94 -3.97 4.82
CA THR A 261 12.11 -3.26 5.38
C THR A 261 12.72 -2.31 4.36
#